data_1fb007623c471a307b042b6e49b5217d
#
_entry.id   1fb007623c471a307b042b6e49b5217d
#
_cell.length_a   1.000
_cell.length_b   1.000
_cell.length_c   1.000
_cell.angle_alpha   90.00
_cell.angle_beta   90.00
_cell.angle_gamma   90.00
#
_symmetry.space_group_name_H-M   'P 1'
#
loop_
_entity.id
_entity.type
_entity.pdbx_description
1 polymer ?
#
loop_
_entity_poly.entity_id
_entity_poly.type
_entity_poly.pdbx_seq_one_letter_code
_entity_poly.pdbx_strand_id
1 'polypeptide(L)'
;MKPRYFNNTPSLRSAMLLLLSATCISLSATAVSDTLVTVKNAHEVMVKADSANVEINIKGAGDDPTYSYHFQRSTDKAVVDEVSEGGGGWDFGIGLGGKTISTKSTKIKVETKNSLCIGGVGFGFVSTPGAQGGVNVDMGESLEIYWDMLHIRHKLANPKHRIEYGIGLDWRNYRLTGRERFEKTPDGIIVSPYPAGATHDYSRIRTLAVTFPLRYRYAWTKHWDFSVGAMLNINARNRMKTVYNLEYERVKDEQRNIHGNRVTVDFMGTLNYRWLSLFVKYSPCRVLDSDFAPAFTPLSVGIGIGL
;
A
#
# COMPACT_ATOMS: atom_id res chain seq x y z
N MET A 1 -14.07 -36.59 31.95
CA MET A 1 -14.64 -36.02 30.74
C MET A 1 -14.08 -34.60 30.53
N LYS A 2 -13.20 -34.43 29.55
CA LYS A 2 -12.65 -33.09 29.21
C LYS A 2 -13.43 -32.53 28.02
N PRO A 3 -13.88 -31.26 28.04
CA PRO A 3 -14.57 -30.66 26.90
C PRO A 3 -13.57 -30.40 25.73
N ARG A 4 -13.93 -30.91 24.56
CA ARG A 4 -13.22 -30.54 23.30
C ARG A 4 -13.68 -29.17 22.83
N TYR A 5 -12.82 -28.21 22.92
CA TYR A 5 -13.02 -26.93 22.22
C TYR A 5 -12.73 -27.10 20.73
N PHE A 6 -13.74 -26.95 19.90
CA PHE A 6 -13.60 -26.82 18.46
C PHE A 6 -13.11 -25.41 18.14
N ASN A 7 -11.82 -25.26 17.85
CA ASN A 7 -11.27 -24.03 17.27
C ASN A 7 -11.58 -24.02 15.77
N ASN A 8 -12.71 -23.47 15.38
CA ASN A 8 -12.98 -23.09 14.00
C ASN A 8 -12.30 -21.74 13.69
N THR A 9 -11.00 -21.74 13.50
CA THR A 9 -10.33 -20.60 12.87
C THR A 9 -10.42 -20.79 11.36
N PRO A 10 -11.05 -19.86 10.60
CA PRO A 10 -11.07 -19.96 9.15
C PRO A 10 -9.64 -19.95 8.63
N SER A 11 -9.34 -20.88 7.72
CA SER A 11 -8.00 -21.00 7.16
C SER A 11 -7.62 -19.71 6.44
N LEU A 12 -6.34 -19.33 6.51
CA LEU A 12 -5.79 -18.12 5.86
C LEU A 12 -6.18 -18.04 4.36
N ARG A 13 -6.39 -19.20 3.73
CA ARG A 13 -6.84 -19.34 2.34
C ARG A 13 -8.28 -18.83 2.16
N SER A 14 -9.17 -19.10 3.13
CA SER A 14 -10.57 -18.63 3.08
C SER A 14 -10.68 -17.12 3.30
N ALA A 15 -9.86 -16.55 4.19
CA ALA A 15 -9.81 -15.11 4.43
C ALA A 15 -9.22 -14.35 3.23
N MET A 16 -8.20 -14.91 2.57
CA MET A 16 -7.59 -14.31 1.38
C MET A 16 -8.51 -14.39 0.15
N LEU A 17 -9.28 -15.49 0.01
CA LEU A 17 -10.31 -15.62 -1.03
C LEU A 17 -11.48 -14.66 -0.82
N LEU A 18 -11.89 -14.43 0.42
CA LEU A 18 -12.94 -13.46 0.75
C LEU A 18 -12.49 -12.01 0.50
N LEU A 19 -11.23 -11.65 0.80
CA LEU A 19 -10.68 -10.33 0.47
C LEU A 19 -10.51 -10.12 -1.04
N LEU A 20 -10.05 -11.13 -1.79
CA LEU A 20 -10.00 -11.06 -3.24
C LEU A 20 -11.41 -11.00 -3.87
N SER A 21 -12.38 -11.70 -3.31
CA SER A 21 -13.77 -11.64 -3.80
C SER A 21 -14.44 -10.30 -3.48
N ALA A 22 -14.14 -9.67 -2.33
CA ALA A 22 -14.64 -8.35 -1.99
C ALA A 22 -14.06 -7.24 -2.89
N THR A 23 -12.80 -7.37 -3.29
CA THR A 23 -12.19 -6.44 -4.25
C THR A 23 -12.67 -6.68 -5.69
N CYS A 24 -13.02 -7.92 -6.06
CA CYS A 24 -13.60 -8.21 -7.38
C CYS A 24 -15.05 -7.74 -7.52
N ILE A 25 -15.84 -7.67 -6.42
CA ILE A 25 -17.23 -7.21 -6.47
C ILE A 25 -17.32 -5.70 -6.75
N SER A 26 -16.30 -4.91 -6.39
CA SER A 26 -16.22 -3.50 -6.74
C SER A 26 -15.71 -3.23 -8.17
N LEU A 27 -15.25 -4.25 -8.87
CA LEU A 27 -14.90 -4.24 -10.30
C LEU A 27 -16.02 -4.81 -11.20
N SER A 28 -17.24 -4.91 -10.68
CA SER A 28 -18.37 -5.15 -11.57
C SER A 28 -18.43 -3.97 -12.54
N ALA A 29 -17.93 -4.19 -13.75
CA ALA A 29 -18.12 -3.28 -14.84
C ALA A 29 -19.62 -2.94 -14.86
N THR A 30 -19.95 -1.70 -14.54
CA THR A 30 -21.25 -1.18 -14.92
C THR A 30 -21.31 -1.34 -16.41
N ALA A 31 -22.15 -2.29 -16.85
CA ALA A 31 -22.52 -2.36 -18.26
C ALA A 31 -22.83 -0.90 -18.63
N VAL A 32 -22.18 -0.43 -19.69
CA VAL A 32 -22.52 0.85 -20.30
C VAL A 32 -23.99 0.69 -20.70
N SER A 33 -24.90 1.06 -19.81
CA SER A 33 -26.25 1.31 -20.22
C SER A 33 -26.16 2.50 -21.14
N ASP A 34 -26.72 2.40 -22.31
CA ASP A 34 -26.98 3.56 -23.16
C ASP A 34 -27.65 4.62 -22.30
N THR A 35 -26.85 5.58 -21.84
CA THR A 35 -27.33 6.61 -20.92
C THR A 35 -28.12 7.58 -21.77
N LEU A 36 -29.43 7.45 -21.75
CA LEU A 36 -30.28 8.47 -22.30
C LEU A 36 -30.13 9.71 -21.42
N VAL A 37 -29.33 10.66 -21.88
CA VAL A 37 -29.16 11.94 -21.18
C VAL A 37 -30.45 12.72 -21.33
N THR A 38 -31.21 12.83 -20.24
CA THR A 38 -32.44 13.63 -20.19
C THR A 38 -32.09 14.98 -19.57
N VAL A 39 -31.99 16.00 -20.36
CA VAL A 39 -31.81 17.38 -19.89
C VAL A 39 -33.16 18.05 -19.78
N LYS A 40 -33.53 18.50 -18.58
CA LYS A 40 -34.76 19.25 -18.36
C LYS A 40 -34.44 20.77 -18.39
N ASN A 41 -35.29 21.54 -19.12
CA ASN A 41 -35.19 22.99 -19.18
C ASN A 41 -33.81 23.49 -19.65
N ALA A 42 -33.32 22.96 -20.79
CA ALA A 42 -32.11 23.51 -21.42
C ALA A 42 -32.38 24.95 -21.94
N HIS A 43 -31.42 25.85 -21.68
CA HIS A 43 -31.54 27.25 -22.16
C HIS A 43 -31.20 27.36 -23.65
N GLU A 44 -30.24 26.56 -24.14
CA GLU A 44 -29.86 26.53 -25.54
C GLU A 44 -29.54 25.09 -25.94
N VAL A 45 -30.13 24.62 -27.02
CA VAL A 45 -29.80 23.31 -27.64
C VAL A 45 -29.45 23.56 -29.09
N MET A 46 -28.19 23.32 -29.47
CA MET A 46 -27.71 23.41 -30.84
C MET A 46 -27.41 22.02 -31.36
N VAL A 47 -28.08 21.62 -32.42
CA VAL A 47 -27.84 20.36 -33.13
C VAL A 47 -27.34 20.69 -34.53
N LYS A 48 -26.14 20.25 -34.86
CA LYS A 48 -25.59 20.29 -36.21
C LYS A 48 -25.45 18.83 -36.68
N ALA A 49 -26.04 18.52 -37.78
CA ALA A 49 -25.94 17.20 -38.40
C ALA A 49 -25.59 17.39 -39.90
N ASP A 50 -24.54 16.70 -40.32
CA ASP A 50 -24.20 16.52 -41.71
C ASP A 50 -24.15 15.00 -42.03
N SER A 51 -23.83 14.63 -43.27
CA SER A 51 -23.83 13.24 -43.73
C SER A 51 -22.85 12.30 -42.96
N ALA A 52 -21.87 12.87 -42.27
CA ALA A 52 -20.80 12.12 -41.61
C ALA A 52 -20.68 12.43 -40.10
N ASN A 53 -21.25 13.52 -39.62
CA ASN A 53 -21.08 14.00 -38.25
C ASN A 53 -22.40 14.47 -37.64
N VAL A 54 -22.58 14.18 -36.35
CA VAL A 54 -23.63 14.76 -35.52
C VAL A 54 -22.98 15.42 -34.34
N GLU A 55 -23.24 16.70 -34.15
CA GLU A 55 -22.77 17.51 -33.04
C GLU A 55 -23.98 18.04 -32.28
N ILE A 56 -24.06 17.80 -30.98
CA ILE A 56 -25.10 18.29 -30.09
C ILE A 56 -24.44 19.08 -28.96
N ASN A 57 -24.80 20.34 -28.85
CA ASN A 57 -24.38 21.23 -27.78
C ASN A 57 -25.61 21.67 -26.98
N ILE A 58 -25.58 21.46 -25.67
CA ILE A 58 -26.64 21.88 -24.75
C ILE A 58 -26.00 22.80 -23.72
N LYS A 59 -26.58 23.99 -23.52
CA LYS A 59 -26.14 24.95 -22.51
C LYS A 59 -27.28 25.30 -21.56
N GLY A 60 -26.92 25.35 -20.28
CA GLY A 60 -27.84 25.56 -19.18
C GLY A 60 -28.86 24.44 -19.00
N ALA A 61 -29.11 24.03 -17.80
CA ALA A 61 -30.10 23.02 -17.45
C ALA A 61 -30.76 23.36 -16.13
N GLY A 62 -32.09 23.51 -16.12
CA GLY A 62 -32.84 23.84 -14.92
C GLY A 62 -32.34 25.11 -14.24
N ASP A 63 -31.84 24.97 -13.01
CA ASP A 63 -31.33 26.07 -12.19
C ASP A 63 -29.81 26.29 -12.35
N ASP A 64 -29.12 25.50 -13.20
CA ASP A 64 -27.70 25.64 -13.44
C ASP A 64 -27.38 26.27 -14.82
N PRO A 65 -27.11 27.58 -14.85
CA PRO A 65 -26.76 28.28 -16.08
C PRO A 65 -25.36 27.92 -16.61
N THR A 66 -24.51 27.24 -15.79
CA THR A 66 -23.15 26.84 -16.16
C THR A 66 -23.07 25.46 -16.77
N TYR A 67 -24.18 24.71 -16.76
CA TYR A 67 -24.24 23.41 -17.38
C TYR A 67 -23.93 23.49 -18.87
N SER A 68 -23.01 22.65 -19.35
CA SER A 68 -22.77 22.47 -20.78
C SER A 68 -22.56 21.00 -21.10
N TYR A 69 -23.26 20.55 -22.12
CA TYR A 69 -23.10 19.20 -22.67
C TYR A 69 -22.75 19.29 -24.14
N HIS A 70 -21.70 18.60 -24.55
CA HIS A 70 -21.24 18.54 -25.93
C HIS A 70 -21.13 17.06 -26.35
N PHE A 71 -21.84 16.69 -27.40
CA PHE A 71 -21.78 15.37 -28.00
C PHE A 71 -21.40 15.49 -29.47
N GLN A 72 -20.39 14.73 -29.89
CA GLN A 72 -19.97 14.66 -31.29
C GLN A 72 -19.81 13.21 -31.71
N ARG A 73 -20.50 12.80 -32.76
CA ARG A 73 -20.38 11.48 -33.40
C ARG A 73 -19.92 11.65 -34.84
N SER A 74 -18.80 10.98 -35.18
CA SER A 74 -18.31 10.88 -36.56
C SER A 74 -18.41 9.44 -37.02
N THR A 75 -18.76 9.22 -38.31
CA THR A 75 -18.89 7.89 -38.88
C THR A 75 -17.56 7.14 -38.90
N ASP A 76 -16.41 7.86 -38.86
CA ASP A 76 -15.07 7.28 -38.95
C ASP A 76 -14.27 7.30 -37.63
N LYS A 77 -14.85 7.80 -36.52
CA LYS A 77 -14.17 7.87 -35.23
C LYS A 77 -15.12 7.60 -34.08
N ALA A 78 -14.55 7.00 -33.01
CA ALA A 78 -15.27 6.69 -31.79
C ALA A 78 -16.05 7.87 -31.23
N VAL A 79 -17.21 7.60 -30.66
CA VAL A 79 -18.10 8.55 -29.99
C VAL A 79 -17.33 9.27 -28.88
N VAL A 80 -17.32 10.58 -28.91
CA VAL A 80 -16.75 11.44 -27.86
C VAL A 80 -17.90 12.14 -27.16
N ASP A 81 -18.18 11.71 -25.92
CA ASP A 81 -19.11 12.39 -25.04
C ASP A 81 -18.33 13.29 -24.08
N GLU A 82 -18.46 14.58 -24.19
CA GLU A 82 -17.97 15.55 -23.21
C GLU A 82 -19.12 15.97 -22.29
N VAL A 83 -19.17 15.40 -21.11
CA VAL A 83 -20.05 15.88 -20.04
C VAL A 83 -19.20 16.67 -19.05
N SER A 84 -19.42 17.97 -19.01
CA SER A 84 -18.83 18.84 -18.01
C SER A 84 -19.68 18.86 -16.73
N GLU A 85 -19.94 17.68 -16.18
CA GLU A 85 -20.37 17.54 -14.80
C GLU A 85 -19.16 17.09 -13.97
N GLY A 86 -19.03 17.58 -12.73
CA GLY A 86 -18.02 17.15 -11.75
C GLY A 86 -18.11 15.67 -11.38
N GLY A 87 -18.15 14.81 -12.36
CA GLY A 87 -18.25 13.36 -12.25
C GLY A 87 -16.89 12.71 -11.97
N GLY A 88 -16.83 11.83 -10.97
CA GLY A 88 -15.64 11.06 -10.63
C GLY A 88 -15.28 10.06 -11.72
N GLY A 89 -14.26 10.33 -12.50
CA GLY A 89 -13.63 9.38 -13.41
C GLY A 89 -12.43 8.70 -12.78
N TRP A 90 -12.00 7.58 -13.34
CA TRP A 90 -10.80 6.86 -12.95
C TRP A 90 -9.70 7.06 -13.98
N ASP A 91 -8.51 7.45 -13.53
CA ASP A 91 -7.33 7.55 -14.38
C ASP A 91 -6.28 6.51 -13.96
N PHE A 92 -5.74 5.79 -14.93
CA PHE A 92 -4.68 4.82 -14.74
C PHE A 92 -3.32 5.47 -15.01
N GLY A 93 -2.50 5.65 -13.97
CA GLY A 93 -1.17 6.22 -14.12
C GLY A 93 -0.08 5.44 -13.37
N ILE A 94 1.08 5.31 -13.97
CA ILE A 94 2.28 4.84 -13.28
C ILE A 94 2.93 6.05 -12.64
N GLY A 95 2.92 6.11 -11.29
CA GLY A 95 3.47 7.21 -10.52
C GLY A 95 5.00 7.19 -10.45
N LEU A 96 5.67 7.52 -11.54
CA LEU A 96 7.09 7.82 -11.52
C LEU A 96 7.27 9.34 -11.50
N GLY A 97 7.55 9.89 -10.32
CA GLY A 97 8.00 11.27 -10.17
C GLY A 97 7.02 12.37 -10.54
N GLY A 98 5.76 12.22 -10.19
CA GLY A 98 4.77 13.29 -10.37
C GLY A 98 4.37 13.61 -11.82
N LYS A 99 4.86 12.83 -12.77
CA LYS A 99 4.33 12.81 -14.14
C LYS A 99 3.52 11.54 -14.31
N THR A 100 2.21 11.67 -14.37
CA THR A 100 1.36 10.63 -14.90
C THR A 100 1.74 10.47 -16.37
N ILE A 101 2.28 9.30 -16.77
CA ILE A 101 2.40 8.98 -18.19
C ILE A 101 0.99 8.61 -18.62
N SER A 102 0.23 9.60 -18.98
CA SER A 102 -1.03 9.41 -19.69
C SER A 102 -0.67 8.94 -21.09
N THR A 103 -1.09 7.74 -21.46
CA THR A 103 -1.15 7.38 -22.88
C THR A 103 -2.01 8.43 -23.57
N LYS A 104 -1.40 9.20 -24.46
CA LYS A 104 -2.04 10.25 -25.23
C LYS A 104 -3.23 9.68 -26.00
N SER A 105 -4.39 9.77 -25.42
CA SER A 105 -5.63 9.90 -26.19
C SER A 105 -6.11 11.34 -25.94
N THR A 106 -6.17 12.08 -26.99
CA THR A 106 -6.76 13.39 -27.22
C THR A 106 -7.30 14.13 -25.99
N LYS A 107 -6.79 15.33 -25.76
CA LYS A 107 -7.06 16.31 -24.71
C LYS A 107 -8.54 16.39 -24.31
N ILE A 108 -8.95 15.58 -23.36
CA ILE A 108 -10.11 15.83 -22.52
C ILE A 108 -9.54 16.07 -21.13
N LYS A 109 -9.63 17.29 -20.63
CA LYS A 109 -9.24 17.64 -19.28
C LYS A 109 -10.36 17.21 -18.33
N VAL A 110 -10.58 15.91 -18.22
CA VAL A 110 -11.43 15.36 -17.17
C VAL A 110 -10.64 15.50 -15.88
N GLU A 111 -11.05 16.38 -14.99
CA GLU A 111 -10.51 16.42 -13.63
C GLU A 111 -11.04 15.19 -12.87
N THR A 112 -10.36 14.06 -13.05
CA THR A 112 -10.69 12.84 -12.30
C THR A 112 -10.40 13.07 -10.83
N LYS A 113 -11.42 13.00 -10.00
CA LYS A 113 -11.27 13.05 -8.53
C LYS A 113 -10.45 11.88 -7.98
N ASN A 114 -10.48 10.75 -8.67
CA ASN A 114 -9.83 9.50 -8.26
C ASN A 114 -8.86 9.04 -9.32
N SER A 115 -7.70 8.56 -8.90
CA SER A 115 -6.73 7.92 -9.79
C SER A 115 -6.22 6.63 -9.15
N LEU A 116 -6.12 5.56 -9.94
CA LEU A 116 -5.44 4.34 -9.55
C LEU A 116 -3.99 4.46 -9.98
N CYS A 117 -3.08 4.28 -9.05
CA CYS A 117 -1.65 4.44 -9.27
C CYS A 117 -0.92 3.15 -8.88
N ILE A 118 0.13 2.82 -9.64
CA ILE A 118 1.15 1.89 -9.18
C ILE A 118 2.10 2.69 -8.31
N GLY A 119 2.30 2.22 -7.09
CA GLY A 119 3.14 2.91 -6.14
C GLY A 119 4.61 2.53 -6.24
N GLY A 120 5.40 3.11 -5.38
CA GLY A 120 6.84 2.98 -5.38
C GLY A 120 7.39 1.93 -4.44
N VAL A 121 8.71 1.88 -4.39
CA VAL A 121 9.46 0.97 -3.52
C VAL A 121 10.32 1.80 -2.57
N GLY A 122 10.36 1.39 -1.29
CA GLY A 122 11.22 1.96 -0.27
C GLY A 122 12.20 0.95 0.29
N PHE A 123 13.40 1.44 0.61
CA PHE A 123 14.44 0.72 1.35
C PHE A 123 14.73 1.47 2.63
N GLY A 124 14.68 0.77 3.76
CA GLY A 124 14.95 1.35 5.06
C GLY A 124 15.84 0.49 5.92
N PHE A 125 16.47 1.12 6.88
CA PHE A 125 17.17 0.48 7.99
C PHE A 125 16.22 0.38 9.18
N VAL A 126 16.25 -0.76 9.85
CA VAL A 126 15.36 -1.05 10.97
C VAL A 126 16.14 -1.05 12.27
N SER A 127 15.61 -0.32 13.24
CA SER A 127 16.07 -0.31 14.62
C SER A 127 14.94 -0.73 15.55
N THR A 128 15.25 -1.12 16.78
CA THR A 128 14.27 -1.55 17.78
C THR A 128 14.49 -0.79 19.09
N PRO A 129 14.15 0.51 19.13
CA PRO A 129 14.36 1.32 20.33
C PRO A 129 13.52 0.77 21.49
N GLY A 130 14.13 0.69 22.69
CA GLY A 130 13.44 0.21 23.88
C GLY A 130 13.13 -1.30 23.89
N ALA A 131 13.79 -2.08 23.07
CA ALA A 131 13.64 -3.54 23.08
C ALA A 131 14.02 -4.13 24.44
N GLN A 132 13.30 -5.19 24.84
CA GLN A 132 13.48 -5.88 26.11
C GLN A 132 14.04 -7.30 25.87
N GLY A 133 14.48 -7.98 26.94
CA GLY A 133 14.90 -9.36 26.87
C GLY A 133 16.18 -9.60 26.06
N GLY A 134 17.13 -8.64 26.06
CA GLY A 134 18.41 -8.78 25.37
C GLY A 134 18.36 -8.57 23.85
N VAL A 135 17.23 -8.19 23.29
CA VAL A 135 17.14 -7.93 21.84
C VAL A 135 17.88 -6.64 21.51
N ASN A 136 19.01 -6.78 20.81
CA ASN A 136 19.76 -5.67 20.26
C ASN A 136 19.92 -5.90 18.74
N VAL A 137 19.22 -5.11 17.96
CA VAL A 137 19.18 -5.24 16.50
C VAL A 137 20.24 -4.35 15.86
N ASP A 138 21.06 -4.95 15.01
CA ASP A 138 22.03 -4.23 14.19
C ASP A 138 21.29 -3.44 13.10
N MET A 139 21.25 -2.14 13.24
CA MET A 139 20.58 -1.26 12.28
C MET A 139 21.20 -1.34 10.88
N GLY A 140 22.53 -1.50 10.78
CA GLY A 140 23.24 -1.55 9.50
C GLY A 140 22.93 -2.81 8.68
N GLU A 141 22.57 -3.91 9.35
CA GLU A 141 22.29 -5.20 8.74
C GLU A 141 20.81 -5.60 8.79
N SER A 142 19.98 -4.75 9.41
CA SER A 142 18.53 -4.92 9.52
C SER A 142 17.84 -4.03 8.52
N LEU A 143 17.25 -4.66 7.50
CA LEU A 143 16.71 -3.97 6.34
C LEU A 143 15.20 -4.16 6.24
N GLU A 144 14.55 -3.15 5.71
CA GLU A 144 13.16 -3.17 5.31
C GLU A 144 13.05 -2.86 3.81
N ILE A 145 12.20 -3.63 3.12
CA ILE A 145 11.76 -3.35 1.76
C ILE A 145 10.26 -3.21 1.80
N TYR A 146 9.78 -2.01 1.52
CA TYR A 146 8.37 -1.70 1.40
C TYR A 146 8.02 -1.43 -0.06
N TRP A 147 7.00 -2.11 -0.57
CA TRP A 147 6.46 -1.92 -1.90
C TRP A 147 4.99 -1.53 -1.83
N ASP A 148 4.68 -0.29 -2.21
CA ASP A 148 3.33 0.23 -2.39
C ASP A 148 2.83 -0.22 -3.77
N MET A 149 2.20 -1.39 -3.85
CA MET A 149 1.87 -2.04 -5.13
C MET A 149 0.84 -1.24 -5.92
N LEU A 150 -0.31 -1.02 -5.30
CA LEU A 150 -1.45 -0.33 -5.91
C LEU A 150 -2.08 0.58 -4.87
N HIS A 151 -2.33 1.82 -5.25
CA HIS A 151 -3.10 2.73 -4.41
C HIS A 151 -4.06 3.59 -5.21
N ILE A 152 -5.16 3.90 -4.59
CA ILE A 152 -6.16 4.83 -5.07
C ILE A 152 -5.84 6.17 -4.43
N ARG A 153 -5.71 7.18 -5.28
CA ARG A 153 -5.50 8.56 -4.86
C ARG A 153 -6.79 9.34 -5.05
N HIS A 154 -7.34 9.82 -3.95
CA HIS A 154 -8.53 10.66 -3.93
C HIS A 154 -8.15 12.12 -3.69
N LYS A 155 -8.40 13.00 -4.65
CA LYS A 155 -8.20 14.45 -4.51
C LYS A 155 -9.37 15.04 -3.73
N LEU A 156 -9.08 15.83 -2.71
CA LEU A 156 -10.08 16.60 -1.97
C LEU A 156 -10.46 17.88 -2.74
N ALA A 157 -11.41 18.64 -2.21
CA ALA A 157 -11.86 19.91 -2.81
C ALA A 157 -10.69 20.86 -3.14
N ASN A 158 -9.68 20.92 -2.28
CA ASN A 158 -8.43 21.59 -2.58
C ASN A 158 -7.44 20.53 -3.13
N PRO A 159 -6.97 20.63 -4.37
CA PRO A 159 -6.11 19.61 -5.02
C PRO A 159 -4.74 19.43 -4.36
N LYS A 160 -4.35 20.29 -3.43
CA LYS A 160 -3.16 20.13 -2.61
C LYS A 160 -3.32 19.00 -1.58
N HIS A 161 -4.55 18.65 -1.21
CA HIS A 161 -4.88 17.65 -0.22
C HIS A 161 -5.39 16.39 -0.90
N ARG A 162 -4.84 15.24 -0.52
CA ARG A 162 -5.19 13.94 -1.11
C ARG A 162 -5.27 12.89 0.00
N ILE A 163 -6.17 11.94 -0.17
CA ILE A 163 -6.21 10.72 0.61
C ILE A 163 -5.78 9.58 -0.31
N GLU A 164 -4.86 8.75 0.16
CA GLU A 164 -4.35 7.60 -0.56
C GLU A 164 -4.57 6.35 0.27
N TYR A 165 -5.11 5.31 -0.35
CA TYR A 165 -5.30 4.01 0.28
C TYR A 165 -5.08 2.91 -0.75
N GLY A 166 -4.59 1.75 -0.30
CA GLY A 166 -4.20 0.73 -1.25
C GLY A 166 -3.76 -0.57 -0.64
N ILE A 167 -2.94 -1.30 -1.39
CA ILE A 167 -2.34 -2.56 -0.99
C ILE A 167 -0.86 -2.56 -1.34
N GLY A 168 -0.05 -3.10 -0.44
CA GLY A 168 1.39 -3.22 -0.59
C GLY A 168 1.96 -4.48 0.03
N LEU A 169 3.26 -4.60 -0.05
CA LEU A 169 4.05 -5.64 0.60
C LEU A 169 5.13 -5.00 1.45
N ASP A 170 5.39 -5.59 2.60
CA ASP A 170 6.42 -5.17 3.52
C ASP A 170 7.26 -6.36 3.93
N TRP A 171 8.54 -6.30 3.67
CA TRP A 171 9.51 -7.31 4.07
C TRP A 171 10.53 -6.68 5.00
N ARG A 172 10.65 -7.24 6.22
CA ARG A 172 11.59 -6.79 7.24
C ARG A 172 12.51 -7.91 7.67
N ASN A 173 13.76 -7.54 7.92
CA ASN A 173 14.78 -8.41 8.44
C ASN A 173 15.36 -7.79 9.72
N TYR A 174 15.24 -8.48 10.84
CA TYR A 174 15.78 -8.08 12.15
C TYR A 174 16.97 -8.97 12.47
N ARG A 175 18.18 -8.43 12.38
CA ARG A 175 19.41 -9.15 12.70
C ARG A 175 19.92 -8.71 14.06
N LEU A 176 20.24 -9.68 14.94
CA LEU A 176 20.86 -9.39 16.22
C LEU A 176 22.31 -8.96 16.03
N THR A 177 22.76 -8.03 16.87
CA THR A 177 24.16 -7.62 17.00
C THR A 177 24.87 -8.48 18.05
N GLY A 178 26.19 -8.53 17.99
CA GLY A 178 27.02 -9.17 19.00
C GLY A 178 27.04 -10.69 18.93
N ARG A 179 27.31 -11.30 20.11
CA ARG A 179 27.41 -12.77 20.24
C ARG A 179 26.14 -13.40 20.79
N GLU A 180 25.00 -12.85 20.43
CA GLU A 180 23.69 -13.33 20.85
C GLU A 180 22.91 -13.87 19.67
N ARG A 181 22.04 -14.84 19.93
CA ARG A 181 21.18 -15.48 18.93
C ARG A 181 19.76 -15.60 19.45
N PHE A 182 18.82 -15.59 18.54
CA PHE A 182 17.48 -16.08 18.82
C PHE A 182 17.51 -17.60 18.92
N GLU A 183 16.97 -18.13 19.99
CA GLU A 183 16.84 -19.54 20.24
C GLU A 183 15.39 -19.90 20.55
N LYS A 184 14.88 -20.95 19.91
CA LYS A 184 13.54 -21.45 20.18
C LYS A 184 13.60 -22.51 21.27
N THR A 185 12.89 -22.28 22.36
CA THR A 185 12.69 -23.21 23.45
C THR A 185 11.25 -23.77 23.43
N PRO A 186 10.91 -24.78 24.21
CA PRO A 186 9.54 -25.28 24.37
C PRO A 186 8.55 -24.19 24.82
N ASP A 187 9.03 -23.25 25.64
CA ASP A 187 8.21 -22.17 26.22
C ASP A 187 8.15 -20.92 25.34
N GLY A 188 8.98 -20.83 24.28
CA GLY A 188 8.99 -19.67 23.39
C GLY A 188 10.35 -19.36 22.77
N ILE A 189 10.57 -18.08 22.46
CA ILE A 189 11.82 -17.59 21.88
C ILE A 189 12.56 -16.77 22.93
N ILE A 190 13.83 -17.08 23.10
CA ILE A 190 14.73 -16.32 23.97
C ILE A 190 15.91 -15.78 23.17
N VAL A 191 16.61 -14.82 23.75
CA VAL A 191 17.93 -14.38 23.29
C VAL A 191 18.97 -15.04 24.17
N SER A 192 19.88 -15.80 23.56
CA SER A 192 20.91 -16.56 24.26
C SER A 192 22.28 -16.36 23.60
N PRO A 193 23.39 -16.55 24.32
CA PRO A 193 24.72 -16.54 23.73
C PRO A 193 24.89 -17.73 22.78
N TYR A 194 25.80 -17.62 21.81
CA TYR A 194 26.21 -18.77 21.01
C TYR A 194 26.93 -19.81 21.88
N PRO A 195 26.91 -21.09 21.51
CA PRO A 195 27.64 -22.15 22.21
C PRO A 195 29.13 -21.80 22.34
N ALA A 196 29.75 -22.29 23.42
CA ALA A 196 31.18 -22.09 23.63
C ALA A 196 31.98 -22.65 22.45
N GLY A 197 32.97 -21.91 21.96
CA GLY A 197 33.76 -22.29 20.78
C GLY A 197 33.08 -22.03 19.42
N ALA A 198 31.83 -21.60 19.41
CA ALA A 198 31.16 -21.25 18.14
C ALA A 198 31.65 -19.92 17.58
N THR A 199 31.88 -19.91 16.27
CA THR A 199 32.05 -18.68 15.49
C THR A 199 30.70 -18.26 14.92
N HIS A 200 30.19 -17.12 15.35
CA HIS A 200 28.88 -16.62 14.92
C HIS A 200 28.94 -16.12 13.47
N ASP A 201 27.86 -16.34 12.71
CA ASP A 201 27.64 -15.76 11.39
C ASP A 201 26.50 -14.74 11.50
N TYR A 202 25.29 -15.18 11.76
CA TYR A 202 24.14 -14.29 12.04
C TYR A 202 22.98 -14.99 12.70
N SER A 203 22.19 -14.23 13.45
CA SER A 203 20.87 -14.65 13.92
C SER A 203 19.85 -13.56 13.58
N ARG A 204 18.75 -13.95 12.94
CA ARG A 204 17.77 -12.99 12.42
C ARG A 204 16.34 -13.52 12.43
N ILE A 205 15.40 -12.58 12.54
CA ILE A 205 13.97 -12.80 12.30
C ILE A 205 13.60 -12.08 11.01
N ARG A 206 12.82 -12.73 10.16
CA ARG A 206 12.26 -12.15 8.94
C ARG A 206 10.76 -12.17 8.99
N THR A 207 10.14 -11.07 8.60
CA THR A 207 8.70 -10.94 8.46
C THR A 207 8.36 -10.55 7.04
N LEU A 208 7.25 -11.07 6.52
CA LEU A 208 6.63 -10.65 5.26
C LEU A 208 5.17 -10.37 5.55
N ALA A 209 4.74 -9.16 5.25
CA ALA A 209 3.37 -8.71 5.45
C ALA A 209 2.74 -8.22 4.16
N VAL A 210 1.43 -8.43 4.04
CA VAL A 210 0.57 -7.67 3.13
C VAL A 210 0.11 -6.43 3.90
N THR A 211 0.25 -5.25 3.30
CA THR A 211 -0.02 -3.97 3.94
C THR A 211 -1.19 -3.27 3.30
N PHE A 212 -1.98 -2.58 4.10
CA PHE A 212 -3.10 -1.75 3.68
C PHE A 212 -2.86 -0.33 4.19
N PRO A 213 -2.14 0.50 3.44
CA PRO A 213 -1.87 1.88 3.81
C PRO A 213 -3.12 2.75 3.66
N LEU A 214 -3.28 3.68 4.60
CA LEU A 214 -4.20 4.82 4.52
C LEU A 214 -3.39 6.06 4.84
N ARG A 215 -3.17 6.92 3.88
CA ARG A 215 -2.31 8.10 3.99
C ARG A 215 -3.05 9.36 3.61
N TYR A 216 -2.76 10.42 4.32
CA TYR A 216 -3.08 11.78 3.94
C TYR A 216 -1.82 12.42 3.36
N ARG A 217 -1.91 12.99 2.15
CA ARG A 217 -0.81 13.65 1.43
C ARG A 217 -1.16 15.11 1.21
N TYR A 218 -0.19 15.98 1.49
CA TYR A 218 -0.27 17.42 1.27
C TYR A 218 0.85 17.90 0.34
N ALA A 219 0.47 18.47 -0.79
CA ALA A 219 1.39 19.07 -1.74
C ALA A 219 1.73 20.50 -1.31
N TRP A 220 2.89 20.67 -0.68
CA TRP A 220 3.37 21.98 -0.25
C TRP A 220 3.72 22.87 -1.44
N THR A 221 4.50 22.31 -2.39
CA THR A 221 4.88 22.99 -3.63
C THR A 221 4.66 22.06 -4.83
N LYS A 222 5.05 22.48 -6.04
CA LYS A 222 5.02 21.64 -7.25
C LYS A 222 5.96 20.42 -7.16
N HIS A 223 6.96 20.47 -6.28
CA HIS A 223 8.01 19.45 -6.21
C HIS A 223 8.08 18.75 -4.84
N TRP A 224 7.55 19.40 -3.81
CA TRP A 224 7.58 18.89 -2.44
C TRP A 224 6.19 18.55 -1.97
N ASP A 225 6.04 17.36 -1.46
CA ASP A 225 4.88 16.95 -0.71
C ASP A 225 5.29 16.12 0.52
N PHE A 226 4.42 16.06 1.50
CA PHE A 226 4.57 15.15 2.62
C PHE A 226 3.32 14.32 2.79
N SER A 227 3.47 13.11 3.30
CA SER A 227 2.34 12.29 3.70
C SER A 227 2.51 11.76 5.12
N VAL A 228 1.38 11.55 5.77
CA VAL A 228 1.30 10.86 7.06
C VAL A 228 0.14 9.89 7.00
N GLY A 229 0.29 8.75 7.66
CA GLY A 229 -0.76 7.76 7.64
C GLY A 229 -0.50 6.56 8.53
N ALA A 230 -1.48 5.68 8.56
CA ALA A 230 -1.39 4.39 9.22
C ALA A 230 -1.44 3.26 8.19
N MET A 231 -0.83 2.15 8.52
CA MET A 231 -0.82 0.95 7.69
C MET A 231 -1.24 -0.24 8.54
N LEU A 232 -2.27 -0.94 8.12
CA LEU A 232 -2.62 -2.23 8.68
C LEU A 232 -1.79 -3.31 7.98
N ASN A 233 -1.07 -4.11 8.73
CA ASN A 233 -0.22 -5.17 8.21
C ASN A 233 -0.78 -6.53 8.61
N ILE A 234 -0.92 -7.42 7.64
CA ILE A 234 -1.23 -8.82 7.83
C ILE A 234 0.05 -9.62 7.59
N ASN A 235 0.68 -10.07 8.66
CA ASN A 235 1.93 -10.80 8.61
C ASN A 235 1.69 -12.23 8.10
N ALA A 236 2.03 -12.45 6.82
CA ALA A 236 1.82 -13.72 6.13
C ALA A 236 2.87 -14.75 6.50
N ARG A 237 4.09 -14.31 6.83
CA ARG A 237 5.22 -15.21 7.12
C ARG A 237 6.17 -14.59 8.12
N ASN A 238 6.45 -15.36 9.19
CA ASN A 238 7.49 -15.05 10.15
C ASN A 238 8.47 -16.23 10.22
N ARG A 239 9.77 -15.95 10.13
CA ARG A 239 10.84 -16.97 10.18
C ARG A 239 12.00 -16.46 11.01
N MET A 240 12.54 -17.36 11.81
CA MET A 240 13.80 -17.20 12.54
C MET A 240 14.87 -18.04 11.85
N LYS A 241 16.07 -17.51 11.74
CA LYS A 241 17.21 -18.25 11.21
C LYS A 241 18.48 -17.83 11.93
N THR A 242 19.16 -18.83 12.49
CA THR A 242 20.46 -18.70 13.16
C THR A 242 21.49 -19.53 12.41
N VAL A 243 22.66 -18.97 12.14
CA VAL A 243 23.78 -19.65 11.48
C VAL A 243 25.05 -19.37 12.28
N TYR A 244 25.79 -20.42 12.57
CA TYR A 244 27.08 -20.37 13.23
C TYR A 244 27.95 -21.59 12.85
N ASN A 245 29.25 -21.50 13.07
CA ASN A 245 30.16 -22.63 12.88
C ASN A 245 30.59 -23.15 14.25
N LEU A 246 30.50 -24.44 14.46
CA LEU A 246 30.95 -25.14 15.66
C LEU A 246 31.82 -26.35 15.24
N GLU A 247 33.03 -26.44 15.74
CA GLU A 247 33.93 -27.58 15.50
C GLU A 247 34.06 -27.95 14.00
N TYR A 248 34.22 -26.96 13.10
CA TYR A 248 34.28 -27.10 11.65
C TYR A 248 32.95 -27.42 10.94
N GLU A 249 31.87 -27.63 11.69
CA GLU A 249 30.54 -27.81 11.11
C GLU A 249 29.74 -26.51 11.06
N ARG A 250 29.06 -26.28 9.94
CA ARG A 250 28.16 -25.14 9.80
C ARG A 250 26.74 -25.51 10.23
N VAL A 251 26.37 -25.06 11.42
CA VAL A 251 25.03 -25.26 11.98
C VAL A 251 24.08 -24.22 11.43
N LYS A 252 22.93 -24.68 10.91
CA LYS A 252 21.83 -23.83 10.44
C LYS A 252 20.55 -24.23 11.15
N ASP A 253 20.05 -23.35 12.00
CA ASP A 253 18.75 -23.50 12.64
C ASP A 253 17.73 -22.58 12.00
N GLU A 254 16.70 -23.13 11.36
CA GLU A 254 15.63 -22.38 10.73
C GLU A 254 14.27 -22.81 11.30
N GLN A 255 13.58 -21.88 11.94
CA GLN A 255 12.28 -22.07 12.55
C GLN A 255 11.21 -21.21 11.84
N ARG A 256 10.06 -21.83 11.54
CA ARG A 256 8.98 -21.19 10.79
C ARG A 256 7.78 -20.78 11.65
N ASN A 257 7.59 -21.45 12.78
CA ASN A 257 6.48 -21.15 13.69
C ASN A 257 7.03 -20.47 14.94
N ILE A 258 7.12 -19.13 14.87
CA ILE A 258 7.79 -18.31 15.87
C ILE A 258 6.84 -17.38 16.62
N HIS A 259 5.55 -17.71 16.69
CA HIS A 259 4.54 -16.91 17.39
C HIS A 259 4.61 -15.40 17.09
N GLY A 260 4.77 -15.05 15.79
CA GLY A 260 4.74 -13.66 15.36
C GLY A 260 3.32 -13.11 15.37
N ASN A 261 3.16 -11.85 15.74
CA ASN A 261 1.89 -11.17 15.67
C ASN A 261 1.35 -11.17 14.24
N ARG A 262 0.10 -11.65 14.06
CA ARG A 262 -0.51 -11.77 12.73
C ARG A 262 -0.97 -10.45 12.16
N VAL A 263 -1.43 -9.56 13.02
CA VAL A 263 -1.95 -8.25 12.62
C VAL A 263 -1.20 -7.18 13.41
N THR A 264 -0.64 -6.22 12.71
CA THR A 264 0.07 -5.08 13.32
C THR A 264 -0.33 -3.79 12.61
N VAL A 265 -0.15 -2.68 13.30
CA VAL A 265 -0.41 -1.34 12.75
C VAL A 265 0.89 -0.57 12.80
N ASP A 266 1.24 0.08 11.69
CA ASP A 266 2.37 0.98 11.59
C ASP A 266 1.90 2.40 11.32
N PHE A 267 2.64 3.38 11.81
CA PHE A 267 2.51 4.78 11.42
C PHE A 267 3.68 5.15 10.50
N MET A 268 3.37 5.80 9.40
CA MET A 268 4.36 6.19 8.41
C MET A 268 4.25 7.68 8.09
N GLY A 269 5.39 8.36 8.07
CA GLY A 269 5.55 9.69 7.53
C GLY A 269 6.49 9.66 6.34
N THR A 270 6.16 10.41 5.28
CA THR A 270 7.08 10.56 4.14
C THR A 270 7.27 12.03 3.80
N LEU A 271 8.47 12.38 3.38
CA LEU A 271 8.79 13.63 2.75
C LEU A 271 9.26 13.34 1.32
N ASN A 272 8.54 13.85 0.34
CA ASN A 272 8.76 13.55 -1.06
C ASN A 272 9.28 14.76 -1.82
N TYR A 273 10.32 14.55 -2.61
CA TYR A 273 10.83 15.50 -3.58
C TYR A 273 10.81 14.88 -4.98
N ARG A 274 9.83 15.29 -5.80
CA ARG A 274 9.58 14.69 -7.12
C ARG A 274 9.34 13.16 -7.01
N TRP A 275 10.32 12.36 -7.43
CA TRP A 275 10.28 10.90 -7.43
C TRP A 275 11.01 10.27 -6.21
N LEU A 276 11.81 11.05 -5.49
CA LEU A 276 12.56 10.60 -4.32
C LEU A 276 11.74 10.85 -3.06
N SER A 277 11.74 9.88 -2.17
CA SER A 277 11.04 9.92 -0.88
C SER A 277 12.00 9.61 0.25
N LEU A 278 11.90 10.36 1.35
CA LEU A 278 12.41 9.95 2.66
C LEU A 278 11.22 9.44 3.46
N PHE A 279 11.38 8.35 4.17
CA PHE A 279 10.33 7.86 5.04
C PHE A 279 10.82 7.50 6.44
N VAL A 280 9.92 7.63 7.39
CA VAL A 280 10.04 7.13 8.76
C VAL A 280 8.80 6.31 9.03
N LYS A 281 8.98 5.08 9.55
CA LYS A 281 7.89 4.18 9.89
C LYS A 281 8.09 3.62 11.29
N TYR A 282 7.10 3.77 12.14
CA TYR A 282 7.08 3.29 13.51
C TYR A 282 5.93 2.31 13.72
N SER A 283 6.25 1.16 14.26
CA SER A 283 5.26 0.15 14.66
C SER A 283 5.13 0.14 16.19
N PRO A 284 4.02 0.58 16.77
CA PRO A 284 3.78 0.44 18.21
C PRO A 284 3.49 -1.02 18.60
N CYS A 285 3.18 -1.86 17.61
CA CYS A 285 2.91 -3.27 17.84
C CYS A 285 4.23 -4.05 17.94
N ARG A 286 4.26 -5.02 18.85
CA ARG A 286 5.39 -5.94 18.97
C ARG A 286 5.47 -6.86 17.76
N VAL A 287 6.67 -7.21 17.33
CA VAL A 287 6.89 -8.13 16.20
C VAL A 287 6.48 -9.55 16.55
N LEU A 288 6.80 -9.98 17.77
CA LEU A 288 6.48 -11.29 18.32
C LEU A 288 5.44 -11.18 19.42
N ASP A 289 4.74 -12.28 19.68
CA ASP A 289 3.79 -12.37 20.78
C ASP A 289 4.54 -12.32 22.12
N SER A 290 4.10 -11.44 23.01
CA SER A 290 4.78 -11.19 24.30
C SER A 290 4.79 -12.38 25.26
N ASP A 291 3.84 -13.29 25.09
CA ASP A 291 3.75 -14.46 25.98
C ASP A 291 4.80 -15.53 25.64
N PHE A 292 5.40 -15.43 24.45
CA PHE A 292 6.32 -16.43 23.91
C PHE A 292 7.67 -15.87 23.47
N ALA A 293 7.90 -14.56 23.56
CA ALA A 293 9.12 -13.95 23.03
C ALA A 293 9.43 -12.59 23.65
N PRO A 294 10.70 -12.14 23.59
CA PRO A 294 11.09 -10.83 24.03
C PRO A 294 10.37 -9.73 23.24
N ALA A 295 9.95 -8.69 23.95
CA ALA A 295 9.19 -7.61 23.37
C ALA A 295 10.10 -6.61 22.66
N PHE A 296 9.84 -6.35 21.37
CA PHE A 296 10.49 -5.27 20.64
C PHE A 296 9.55 -4.69 19.57
N THR A 297 9.69 -3.38 19.37
CA THR A 297 8.91 -2.59 18.41
C THR A 297 9.84 -1.97 17.38
N PRO A 298 9.57 -2.10 16.08
CA PRO A 298 10.46 -1.59 15.06
C PRO A 298 10.24 -0.10 14.78
N LEU A 299 11.34 0.58 14.53
CA LEU A 299 11.43 1.89 13.92
C LEU A 299 12.28 1.79 12.66
N SER A 300 11.74 2.17 11.53
CA SER A 300 12.44 2.15 10.24
C SER A 300 12.61 3.56 9.71
N VAL A 301 13.78 3.82 9.14
CA VAL A 301 14.08 5.06 8.42
C VAL A 301 14.70 4.69 7.09
N GLY A 302 14.25 5.32 6.01
CA GLY A 302 14.73 4.93 4.69
C GLY A 302 14.43 5.93 3.59
N ILE A 303 14.81 5.51 2.41
CA ILE A 303 14.58 6.23 1.16
C ILE A 303 13.69 5.39 0.25
N GLY A 304 12.97 6.06 -0.63
CA GLY A 304 12.09 5.39 -1.60
C GLY A 304 12.00 6.13 -2.90
N ILE A 305 11.44 5.44 -3.87
CA ILE A 305 11.17 5.96 -5.21
C ILE A 305 9.69 5.81 -5.46
N GLY A 306 8.99 6.93 -5.70
CA GLY A 306 7.57 6.94 -6.04
C GLY A 306 6.60 6.60 -4.89
N LEU A 307 7.02 6.74 -3.63
CA LEU A 307 6.16 6.51 -2.45
C LEU A 307 5.12 7.59 -2.25
#